data_be03fc1c73d7ee5487bc4427b1723bb1
#
_entry.id   be03fc1c73d7ee5487bc4427b1723bb1
#
_cell.length_a   1.000
_cell.length_b   1.000
_cell.length_c   1.000
_cell.angle_alpha   90.00
_cell.angle_beta   90.00
_cell.angle_gamma   90.00
#
_symmetry.space_group_name_H-M   'P 1'
#
loop_
_entity.id
_entity.type
_entity.pdbx_description
1 polymer ?
#
loop_
_entity_poly.entity_id
_entity_poly.type
_entity_poly.pdbx_seq_one_letter_code
_entity_poly.pdbx_strand_id
1 'polypeptide(L)'
;NFLSPYKSSNISEFWRKWHITLSNFIRNYLYYPISLSLTRYAYNINLGPISSFSLTIILPTIFAFFLFGVWHGAGWNFILFGLLHGIYIVIYNFWSKIKIVKETIITNTLARIITFLAITLSFVLFRAESMNGAVNIISTMLGAKGISLPSSMAVSMADTLGFLVKYNLIVFD
;
A
#
# COMPACT_ATOMS: atom_id res chain seq x y z
N ASN A 1 13.75 15.46 1.23
CA ASN A 1 12.70 14.87 0.39
C ASN A 1 12.04 13.64 1.05
N PHE A 2 12.61 13.16 2.18
CA PHE A 2 12.09 12.04 2.98
C PHE A 2 12.16 12.38 4.47
N LEU A 3 11.04 12.23 5.20
CA LEU A 3 10.90 12.53 6.63
C LEU A 3 10.45 11.28 7.41
N SER A 4 11.32 10.27 7.51
CA SER A 4 11.02 9.01 8.20
C SER A 4 9.67 8.39 7.79
N PRO A 5 9.42 8.15 6.47
CA PRO A 5 8.11 7.75 5.97
C PRO A 5 7.62 6.42 6.53
N TYR A 6 8.52 5.48 6.84
CA TYR A 6 8.16 4.17 7.42
C TYR A 6 7.63 4.22 8.86
N LYS A 7 7.68 5.40 9.52
CA LYS A 7 7.05 5.62 10.83
C LYS A 7 5.61 6.12 10.73
N SER A 8 5.06 6.20 9.51
CA SER A 8 3.71 6.71 9.28
C SER A 8 2.64 5.74 9.77
N SER A 9 1.60 6.28 10.38
CA SER A 9 0.45 5.53 10.89
C SER A 9 -0.65 5.32 9.86
N ASN A 10 -0.53 5.94 8.69
CA ASN A 10 -1.45 5.75 7.57
C ASN A 10 -0.80 6.13 6.24
N ILE A 11 -1.42 5.69 5.15
CA ILE A 11 -0.89 5.89 3.80
C ILE A 11 -0.84 7.37 3.37
N SER A 12 -1.76 8.20 3.84
CA SER A 12 -1.74 9.63 3.54
C SER A 12 -0.56 10.34 4.21
N GLU A 13 -0.26 9.98 5.45
CA GLU A 13 0.93 10.44 6.16
C GLU A 13 2.22 9.95 5.47
N PHE A 14 2.25 8.69 5.01
CA PHE A 14 3.37 8.16 4.25
C PHE A 14 3.69 9.04 3.03
N TRP A 15 2.70 9.35 2.19
CA TRP A 15 2.90 10.16 0.99
C TRP A 15 3.27 11.62 1.29
N ARG A 16 2.93 12.15 2.46
CA ARG A 16 3.44 13.47 2.92
C ARG A 16 4.91 13.44 3.32
N LYS A 17 5.47 12.26 3.60
CA LYS A 17 6.84 12.05 4.08
C LYS A 17 7.75 11.36 3.07
N TRP A 18 7.18 10.68 2.07
CA TRP A 18 7.87 10.00 1.00
C TRP A 18 7.94 10.87 -0.23
N HIS A 19 9.15 11.06 -0.76
CA HIS A 19 9.42 11.84 -1.98
C HIS A 19 8.57 13.12 -2.05
N ILE A 20 8.72 13.99 -1.07
CA ILE A 20 7.81 15.12 -0.77
C ILE A 20 7.60 16.01 -1.99
N THR A 21 8.66 16.29 -2.76
CA THR A 21 8.57 17.12 -3.97
C THR A 21 7.64 16.49 -5.01
N LEU A 22 7.82 15.20 -5.30
CA LEU A 22 6.98 14.48 -6.27
C LEU A 22 5.54 14.34 -5.77
N SER A 23 5.35 14.02 -4.51
CA SER A 23 4.02 13.91 -3.88
C SER A 23 3.26 15.24 -3.95
N ASN A 24 3.94 16.35 -3.71
CA ASN A 24 3.37 17.69 -3.85
C ASN A 24 3.06 18.02 -5.31
N PHE A 25 3.92 17.65 -6.26
CA PHE A 25 3.68 17.83 -7.69
C PHE A 25 2.41 17.10 -8.13
N ILE A 26 2.30 15.79 -7.84
CA ILE A 26 1.12 14.99 -8.20
C ILE A 26 -0.14 15.59 -7.58
N ARG A 27 -0.09 15.98 -6.31
CA ARG A 27 -1.23 16.55 -5.60
C ARG A 27 -1.68 17.89 -6.22
N ASN A 28 -0.73 18.79 -6.48
CA ASN A 28 -1.04 20.15 -6.90
C ASN A 28 -1.38 20.25 -8.39
N TYR A 29 -0.73 19.44 -9.24
CA TYR A 29 -0.87 19.55 -10.70
C TYR A 29 -1.76 18.48 -11.33
N LEU A 30 -2.00 17.35 -10.66
CA LEU A 30 -2.89 16.31 -11.15
C LEU A 30 -4.16 16.22 -10.29
N TYR A 31 -4.02 15.92 -9.01
CA TYR A 31 -5.16 15.64 -8.15
C TYR A 31 -6.08 16.85 -7.97
N TYR A 32 -5.56 17.99 -7.49
CA TYR A 32 -6.40 19.15 -7.18
C TYR A 32 -7.13 19.74 -8.37
N PRO A 33 -6.53 19.98 -9.56
CA PRO A 33 -7.26 20.52 -10.69
C PRO A 33 -8.42 19.64 -11.12
N ILE A 34 -8.20 18.31 -11.16
CA ILE A 34 -9.24 17.35 -11.54
C ILE A 34 -10.34 17.31 -10.48
N SER A 35 -9.96 17.15 -9.20
CA SER A 35 -10.92 17.09 -8.10
C SER A 35 -11.78 18.35 -7.99
N LEU A 36 -11.20 19.54 -8.15
CA LEU A 36 -11.93 20.81 -8.11
C LEU A 36 -12.92 20.94 -9.29
N SER A 37 -12.51 20.58 -10.50
CA SER A 37 -13.39 20.60 -11.68
C SER A 37 -14.57 19.65 -11.50
N LEU A 38 -14.31 18.43 -11.01
CA LEU A 38 -15.34 17.44 -10.76
C LEU A 38 -16.25 17.82 -9.58
N THR A 39 -15.72 18.53 -8.59
CA THR A 39 -16.51 19.04 -7.46
C THR A 39 -17.50 20.10 -7.93
N ARG A 40 -17.07 21.04 -8.79
CA ARG A 40 -17.96 22.03 -9.39
C ARG A 40 -19.04 21.40 -10.26
N TYR A 41 -18.66 20.40 -11.05
CA TYR A 41 -19.60 19.65 -11.87
C TYR A 41 -20.63 18.92 -11.02
N ALA A 42 -20.20 18.16 -9.99
CA ALA A 42 -21.08 17.44 -9.07
C ALA A 42 -22.06 18.37 -8.34
N TYR A 43 -21.60 19.56 -7.95
CA TYR A 43 -22.44 20.59 -7.34
C TYR A 43 -23.51 21.08 -8.31
N ASN A 44 -23.14 21.40 -9.54
CA ASN A 44 -24.07 21.95 -10.54
C ASN A 44 -25.20 20.99 -10.92
N ILE A 45 -24.94 19.66 -10.87
CA ILE A 45 -25.96 18.64 -11.17
C ILE A 45 -26.64 18.08 -9.90
N ASN A 46 -26.41 18.68 -8.74
CA ASN A 46 -26.93 18.22 -7.45
C ASN A 46 -26.69 16.73 -7.17
N LEU A 47 -25.46 16.27 -7.41
CA LEU A 47 -25.08 14.87 -7.26
C LEU A 47 -25.19 14.43 -5.79
N GLY A 48 -25.79 13.26 -5.55
CA GLY A 48 -25.92 12.70 -4.20
C GLY A 48 -24.55 12.43 -3.52
N PRO A 49 -24.52 12.31 -2.18
CA PRO A 49 -23.26 12.26 -1.42
C PRO A 49 -22.31 11.13 -1.82
N ILE A 50 -22.82 9.92 -2.07
CA ILE A 50 -22.01 8.74 -2.45
C ILE A 50 -21.40 8.94 -3.83
N SER A 51 -22.22 9.34 -4.81
CA SER A 51 -21.77 9.59 -6.18
C SER A 51 -20.81 10.78 -6.24
N SER A 52 -21.07 11.83 -5.45
CA SER A 52 -20.16 12.96 -5.30
C SER A 52 -18.81 12.54 -4.74
N PHE A 53 -18.78 11.72 -3.67
CA PHE A 53 -17.52 11.19 -3.13
C PHE A 53 -16.74 10.36 -4.17
N SER A 54 -17.44 9.51 -4.92
CA SER A 54 -16.82 8.70 -5.97
C SER A 54 -16.21 9.58 -7.07
N LEU A 55 -16.94 10.57 -7.52
CA LEU A 55 -16.50 11.45 -8.60
C LEU A 55 -15.39 12.42 -8.18
N THR A 56 -15.46 12.98 -6.97
CA THR A 56 -14.57 14.08 -6.55
C THR A 56 -13.33 13.61 -5.78
N ILE A 57 -13.34 12.41 -5.22
CA ILE A 57 -12.24 11.85 -4.44
C ILE A 57 -11.69 10.56 -5.07
N ILE A 58 -12.53 9.55 -5.32
CA ILE A 58 -12.04 8.26 -5.82
C ILE A 58 -11.42 8.42 -7.21
N LEU A 59 -12.17 8.96 -8.15
CA LEU A 59 -11.73 9.07 -9.54
C LEU A 59 -10.43 9.87 -9.69
N PRO A 60 -10.29 11.11 -9.17
CA PRO A 60 -9.04 11.85 -9.31
C PRO A 60 -7.86 11.20 -8.56
N THR A 61 -8.12 10.51 -7.43
CA THR A 61 -7.08 9.77 -6.71
C THR A 61 -6.56 8.61 -7.56
N ILE A 62 -7.44 7.75 -8.03
CA ILE A 62 -7.06 6.58 -8.84
C ILE A 62 -6.38 7.03 -10.13
N PHE A 63 -6.90 8.07 -10.79
CA PHE A 63 -6.31 8.60 -12.02
C PHE A 63 -4.89 9.19 -11.79
N ALA A 64 -4.71 9.98 -10.73
CA ALA A 64 -3.40 10.55 -10.41
C ALA A 64 -2.35 9.46 -10.10
N PHE A 65 -2.74 8.43 -9.34
CA PHE A 65 -1.86 7.31 -9.04
C PHE A 65 -1.66 6.34 -10.21
N PHE A 66 -2.62 6.20 -11.11
CA PHE A 66 -2.43 5.51 -12.38
C PHE A 66 -1.34 6.19 -13.22
N LEU A 67 -1.45 7.51 -13.42
CA LEU A 67 -0.43 8.28 -14.14
C LEU A 67 0.94 8.22 -13.45
N PHE A 68 0.96 8.25 -12.13
CA PHE A 68 2.18 8.05 -11.35
C PHE A 68 2.83 6.68 -11.64
N GLY A 69 2.04 5.61 -11.72
CA GLY A 69 2.53 4.27 -12.10
C GLY A 69 3.07 4.25 -13.53
N VAL A 70 2.35 4.79 -14.50
CA VAL A 70 2.78 4.89 -15.90
C VAL A 70 4.07 5.70 -16.04
N TRP A 71 4.22 6.76 -15.25
CA TRP A 71 5.44 7.58 -15.25
C TRP A 71 6.68 6.79 -14.81
N HIS A 72 6.54 5.81 -13.90
CA HIS A 72 7.64 4.96 -13.47
C HIS A 72 8.11 3.96 -14.52
N GLY A 73 7.26 3.59 -15.48
CA GLY A 73 7.62 2.68 -16.55
C GLY A 73 6.41 2.05 -17.26
N ALA A 74 6.67 1.47 -18.43
CA ALA A 74 5.63 0.86 -19.28
C ALA A 74 5.18 -0.55 -18.85
N GLY A 75 5.70 -1.07 -17.73
CA GLY A 75 5.37 -2.40 -17.22
C GLY A 75 4.09 -2.42 -16.37
N TRP A 76 3.34 -3.51 -16.45
CA TRP A 76 2.16 -3.73 -15.59
C TRP A 76 2.49 -3.62 -14.10
N ASN A 77 3.70 -3.98 -13.68
CA ASN A 77 4.18 -3.87 -12.31
C ASN A 77 4.06 -2.43 -11.78
N PHE A 78 4.46 -1.44 -12.59
CA PHE A 78 4.41 -0.03 -12.21
C PHE A 78 2.98 0.51 -12.19
N ILE A 79 2.15 0.10 -13.15
CA ILE A 79 0.74 0.48 -13.21
C ILE A 79 0.02 -0.06 -11.96
N LEU A 80 0.20 -1.33 -11.63
CA LEU A 80 -0.40 -1.96 -10.47
C LEU A 80 0.13 -1.37 -9.15
N PHE A 81 1.43 -1.05 -9.08
CA PHE A 81 2.02 -0.34 -7.96
C PHE A 81 1.30 1.00 -7.72
N GLY A 82 1.14 1.81 -8.76
CA GLY A 82 0.42 3.08 -8.67
C GLY A 82 -1.04 2.90 -8.25
N LEU A 83 -1.79 2.05 -8.94
CA LEU A 83 -3.19 1.77 -8.64
C LEU A 83 -3.38 1.27 -7.20
N LEU A 84 -2.50 0.42 -6.69
CA LEU A 84 -2.56 -0.10 -5.33
C LEU A 84 -2.42 1.02 -4.30
N HIS A 85 -1.48 1.95 -4.51
CA HIS A 85 -1.36 3.13 -3.67
C HIS A 85 -2.58 4.06 -3.75
N GLY A 86 -3.17 4.23 -4.93
CA GLY A 86 -4.42 4.95 -5.12
C GLY A 86 -5.57 4.32 -4.30
N ILE A 87 -5.70 2.99 -4.37
CA ILE A 87 -6.69 2.24 -3.58
C ILE A 87 -6.47 2.43 -2.08
N TYR A 88 -5.23 2.37 -1.58
CA TYR A 88 -4.93 2.60 -0.18
C TYR A 88 -5.35 4.00 0.28
N ILE A 89 -5.13 5.04 -0.53
CA ILE A 89 -5.57 6.41 -0.24
C ILE A 89 -7.10 6.50 -0.21
N VAL A 90 -7.80 5.84 -1.13
CA VAL A 90 -9.27 5.80 -1.15
C VAL A 90 -9.82 5.11 0.10
N ILE A 91 -9.27 3.94 0.46
CA ILE A 91 -9.64 3.22 1.69
C ILE A 91 -9.42 4.10 2.92
N TYR A 92 -8.27 4.76 3.01
CA TYR A 92 -7.96 5.67 4.11
C TYR A 92 -8.96 6.84 4.19
N ASN A 93 -9.29 7.48 3.05
CA ASN A 93 -10.25 8.57 3.00
C ASN A 93 -11.65 8.14 3.43
N PHE A 94 -12.05 6.94 3.05
CA PHE A 94 -13.32 6.36 3.51
C PHE A 94 -13.29 6.07 5.00
N TRP A 95 -12.25 5.36 5.48
CA TRP A 95 -12.08 5.01 6.90
C TRP A 95 -12.04 6.23 7.81
N SER A 96 -11.33 7.28 7.41
CA SER A 96 -11.19 8.51 8.20
C SER A 96 -12.51 9.27 8.41
N LYS A 97 -13.51 9.05 7.54
CA LYS A 97 -14.85 9.63 7.69
C LYS A 97 -15.71 8.89 8.69
N ILE A 98 -15.51 7.58 8.84
CA ILE A 98 -16.33 6.73 9.69
C ILE A 98 -15.97 6.87 11.17
N LYS A 99 -14.70 7.18 11.50
CA LYS A 99 -14.17 7.42 12.87
C LYS A 99 -14.62 6.41 13.94
N ILE A 100 -14.68 5.12 13.61
CA ILE A 100 -15.17 4.07 14.53
C ILE A 100 -14.14 3.75 15.62
N VAL A 101 -12.85 3.90 15.34
CA VAL A 101 -11.77 3.44 16.23
C VAL A 101 -11.24 4.61 17.05
N LYS A 102 -11.22 4.44 18.38
CA LYS A 102 -10.57 5.39 19.30
C LYS A 102 -9.04 5.30 19.13
N GLU A 103 -8.41 6.45 19.12
CA GLU A 103 -6.95 6.54 19.10
C GLU A 103 -6.38 6.10 20.45
N THR A 104 -5.66 4.99 20.45
CA THR A 104 -4.90 4.46 21.58
C THR A 104 -3.49 4.11 21.11
N ILE A 105 -2.59 3.86 22.05
CA ILE A 105 -1.22 3.40 21.71
C ILE A 105 -1.29 2.11 20.87
N ILE A 106 -2.16 1.18 21.23
CA ILE A 106 -2.33 -0.10 20.52
C ILE A 106 -2.83 0.12 19.10
N THR A 107 -3.91 0.90 18.92
CA THR A 107 -4.48 1.17 17.58
C THR A 107 -3.50 1.91 16.68
N ASN A 108 -2.73 2.85 17.23
CA ASN A 108 -1.70 3.58 16.47
C ASN A 108 -0.53 2.66 16.09
N THR A 109 -0.13 1.73 16.95
CA THR A 109 0.91 0.74 16.63
C THR A 109 0.45 -0.21 15.54
N LEU A 110 -0.77 -0.75 15.64
CA LEU A 110 -1.36 -1.59 14.61
C LEU A 110 -1.49 -0.86 13.27
N ALA A 111 -1.93 0.40 13.28
CA ALA A 111 -2.03 1.22 12.07
C ALA A 111 -0.66 1.40 11.39
N ARG A 112 0.42 1.61 12.15
CA ARG A 112 1.80 1.68 11.61
C ARG A 112 2.22 0.35 10.99
N ILE A 113 1.97 -0.77 11.67
CA ILE A 113 2.31 -2.11 11.15
C ILE A 113 1.55 -2.37 9.83
N ILE A 114 0.25 -2.16 9.81
CA ILE A 114 -0.58 -2.35 8.61
C ILE A 114 -0.08 -1.45 7.47
N THR A 115 0.18 -0.17 7.74
CA THR A 115 0.70 0.77 6.76
C THR A 115 2.05 0.32 6.21
N PHE A 116 2.97 -0.08 7.09
CA PHE A 116 4.29 -0.59 6.71
C PHE A 116 4.19 -1.84 5.83
N LEU A 117 3.36 -2.81 6.20
CA LEU A 117 3.16 -4.03 5.42
C LEU A 117 2.53 -3.72 4.05
N ALA A 118 1.52 -2.86 3.98
CA ALA A 118 0.89 -2.45 2.74
C ALA A 118 1.91 -1.79 1.77
N ILE A 119 2.76 -0.90 2.29
CA ILE A 119 3.82 -0.26 1.52
C ILE A 119 4.86 -1.28 1.06
N THR A 120 5.29 -2.19 1.93
CA THR A 120 6.27 -3.24 1.60
C THR A 120 5.75 -4.14 0.46
N LEU A 121 4.48 -4.58 0.53
CA LEU A 121 3.85 -5.35 -0.54
C LEU A 121 3.81 -4.58 -1.86
N SER A 122 3.51 -3.28 -1.81
CA SER A 122 3.52 -2.44 -3.01
C SER A 122 4.93 -2.33 -3.61
N PHE A 123 5.96 -2.19 -2.80
CA PHE A 123 7.35 -2.13 -3.28
C PHE A 123 7.84 -3.45 -3.88
N VAL A 124 7.25 -4.60 -3.52
CA VAL A 124 7.53 -5.86 -4.23
C VAL A 124 7.10 -5.76 -5.69
N LEU A 125 5.89 -5.21 -5.97
CA LEU A 125 5.46 -4.96 -7.35
C LEU A 125 6.43 -4.03 -8.08
N PHE A 126 6.86 -2.96 -7.44
CA PHE A 126 7.78 -2.00 -8.03
C PHE A 126 9.15 -2.60 -8.37
N ARG A 127 9.69 -3.48 -7.50
CA ARG A 127 11.05 -4.02 -7.62
C ARG A 127 11.12 -5.27 -8.48
N ALA A 128 10.05 -6.03 -8.61
CA ALA A 128 10.03 -7.29 -9.34
C ALA A 128 10.21 -7.07 -10.85
N GLU A 129 11.02 -7.90 -11.47
CA GLU A 129 11.31 -7.85 -12.92
C GLU A 129 10.12 -8.33 -13.77
N SER A 130 9.21 -9.12 -13.17
CA SER A 130 8.02 -9.65 -13.82
C SER A 130 6.86 -9.82 -12.84
N MET A 131 5.64 -9.91 -13.35
CA MET A 131 4.46 -10.19 -12.53
C MET A 131 4.55 -11.55 -11.83
N ASN A 132 5.06 -12.58 -12.52
CA ASN A 132 5.27 -13.90 -11.91
C ASN A 132 6.30 -13.83 -10.77
N GLY A 133 7.36 -13.06 -10.95
CA GLY A 133 8.35 -12.79 -9.90
C GLY A 133 7.71 -12.10 -8.69
N ALA A 134 6.89 -11.07 -8.91
CA ALA A 134 6.16 -10.38 -7.84
C ALA A 134 5.24 -11.33 -7.06
N VAL A 135 4.43 -12.14 -7.76
CA VAL A 135 3.54 -13.13 -7.14
C VAL A 135 4.34 -14.16 -6.34
N ASN A 136 5.46 -14.64 -6.88
CA ASN A 136 6.34 -15.57 -6.17
C ASN A 136 6.91 -14.98 -4.87
N ILE A 137 7.38 -13.74 -4.90
CA ILE A 137 7.90 -13.04 -3.72
C ILE A 137 6.79 -12.85 -2.69
N ILE A 138 5.63 -12.34 -3.11
CA ILE A 138 4.49 -12.11 -2.21
C ILE A 138 4.01 -13.43 -1.58
N SER A 139 3.88 -14.51 -2.37
CA SER A 139 3.47 -15.81 -1.85
C SER A 139 4.46 -16.37 -0.83
N THR A 140 5.75 -16.16 -1.06
CA THR A 140 6.80 -16.56 -0.11
C THR A 140 6.73 -15.72 1.17
N MET A 141 6.54 -14.40 1.07
CA MET A 141 6.35 -13.50 2.22
C MET A 141 5.13 -13.89 3.06
N LEU A 142 4.08 -14.41 2.44
CA LEU A 142 2.87 -14.91 3.11
C LEU A 142 3.01 -16.35 3.65
N GLY A 143 4.19 -16.95 3.53
CA GLY A 143 4.49 -18.29 4.06
C GLY A 143 4.05 -19.44 3.18
N ALA A 144 3.59 -19.21 1.93
CA ALA A 144 3.10 -20.27 1.04
C ALA A 144 4.19 -21.30 0.65
N LYS A 145 5.46 -20.94 0.80
CA LYS A 145 6.61 -21.82 0.55
C LYS A 145 7.32 -22.31 1.81
N GLY A 146 6.71 -22.08 2.99
CA GLY A 146 7.35 -22.34 4.26
C GLY A 146 8.42 -21.29 4.62
N ILE A 147 9.08 -21.51 5.73
CA ILE A 147 10.19 -20.67 6.21
C ILE A 147 11.49 -21.50 6.05
N SER A 148 12.42 -21.01 5.23
CA SER A 148 13.75 -21.60 5.12
C SER A 148 14.65 -21.05 6.23
N LEU A 149 15.28 -21.95 6.97
CA LEU A 149 16.26 -21.61 8.01
C LEU A 149 17.63 -22.17 7.64
N PRO A 150 18.73 -21.46 7.95
CA PRO A 150 20.07 -21.97 7.73
C PRO A 150 20.28 -23.32 8.42
N SER A 151 20.91 -24.27 7.74
CA SER A 151 21.22 -25.61 8.28
C SER A 151 21.99 -25.56 9.60
N SER A 152 22.81 -24.52 9.81
CA SER A 152 23.52 -24.28 11.08
C SER A 152 22.58 -24.09 12.28
N MET A 153 21.34 -23.68 12.05
CA MET A 153 20.31 -23.54 13.11
C MET A 153 19.54 -24.84 13.35
N ALA A 154 19.58 -25.80 12.44
CA ALA A 154 18.83 -27.04 12.51
C ALA A 154 19.13 -27.83 13.78
N VAL A 155 20.41 -27.94 14.13
CA VAL A 155 20.87 -28.72 15.31
C VAL A 155 20.38 -28.10 16.62
N SER A 156 20.36 -26.79 16.75
CA SER A 156 19.97 -26.11 18.01
C SER A 156 18.44 -25.96 18.15
N MET A 157 17.67 -26.09 17.08
CA MET A 157 16.24 -25.84 17.09
C MET A 157 15.39 -27.06 16.74
N ALA A 158 15.99 -28.20 16.37
CA ALA A 158 15.29 -29.41 15.93
C ALA A 158 14.28 -29.92 16.98
N ASP A 159 14.64 -29.93 18.23
CA ASP A 159 13.75 -30.39 19.30
C ASP A 159 12.58 -29.43 19.57
N THR A 160 12.80 -28.13 19.39
CA THR A 160 11.80 -27.12 19.68
C THR A 160 10.85 -26.89 18.47
N LEU A 161 11.36 -27.04 17.24
CA LEU A 161 10.64 -26.75 15.99
C LEU A 161 10.28 -28.01 15.19
N GLY A 162 10.53 -29.22 15.71
CA GLY A 162 10.26 -30.48 15.03
C GLY A 162 8.82 -30.61 14.54
N PHE A 163 7.86 -30.05 15.26
CA PHE A 163 6.47 -29.94 14.84
C PHE A 163 6.31 -29.14 13.54
N LEU A 164 6.98 -27.99 13.41
CA LEU A 164 6.87 -27.12 12.23
C LEU A 164 7.56 -27.73 11.00
N VAL A 165 8.65 -28.46 11.22
CA VAL A 165 9.35 -29.23 10.16
C VAL A 165 8.47 -30.39 9.66
N LYS A 166 7.80 -31.10 10.57
CA LYS A 166 6.89 -32.21 10.23
C LYS A 166 5.75 -31.78 9.29
N TYR A 167 5.29 -30.55 9.38
CA TYR A 167 4.22 -30.01 8.53
C TYR A 167 4.75 -29.18 7.37
N ASN A 168 6.03 -29.26 7.01
CA ASN A 168 6.69 -28.48 5.96
C ASN A 168 6.52 -26.95 6.10
N LEU A 169 6.29 -26.48 7.31
CA LEU A 169 6.19 -25.04 7.58
C LEU A 169 7.57 -24.38 7.69
N ILE A 170 8.59 -25.18 8.06
CA ILE A 170 9.99 -24.79 8.12
C ILE A 170 10.80 -25.82 7.35
N VAL A 171 11.69 -25.35 6.49
CA VAL A 171 12.66 -26.14 5.73
C VAL A 171 14.07 -25.67 6.14
N PHE A 172 15.01 -26.58 6.30
CA PHE A 172 16.43 -26.25 6.53
C PHE A 172 17.19 -26.43 5.20
N ASP A 173 17.92 -25.38 4.78
CA ASP A 173 18.79 -25.35 3.61
C ASP A 173 20.25 -25.57 3.99
#